data_7e893477557dcfa99ecd91b5df345fa7
#
_entry.id   7e893477557dcfa99ecd91b5df345fa7
#
_cell.length_a   1.000
_cell.length_b   1.000
_cell.length_c   1.000
_cell.angle_alpha   90.00
_cell.angle_beta   90.00
_cell.angle_gamma   90.00
#
_symmetry.space_group_name_H-M   'P 1'
#
loop_
_entity.id
_entity.type
_entity.pdbx_description
1 polymer ?
#
loop_
_entity_poly.entity_id
_entity_poly.type
_entity_poly.pdbx_seq_one_letter_code
_entity_poly.pdbx_strand_id
1 'polypeptide(L)'
;MKKLAILFLLLSSLISFSQLSNKHWIPPLHSRDSGQISDQYIYMSTNETTPFQVTATDGNGTPYAGSPFTISAATPISFTIGTGQPTKMFLSLSDVNTVVSGKGVLLQ
;
A
#
# COMPACT_ATOMS: atom_id res chain seq x y z
N MET A 1 -30.72 -37.72 1.38
CA MET A 1 -30.78 -36.27 1.13
C MET A 1 -30.04 -35.44 2.18
N LYS A 2 -30.23 -35.64 3.48
CA LYS A 2 -29.52 -34.85 4.52
C LYS A 2 -28.00 -34.94 4.46
N LYS A 3 -27.43 -36.11 4.18
CA LYS A 3 -25.97 -36.33 4.05
C LYS A 3 -25.36 -35.62 2.83
N LEU A 4 -26.12 -35.53 1.73
CA LEU A 4 -25.69 -34.85 0.52
C LEU A 4 -25.66 -33.34 0.70
N ALA A 5 -26.65 -32.77 1.44
CA ALA A 5 -26.69 -31.34 1.76
C ALA A 5 -25.52 -30.90 2.68
N ILE A 6 -25.15 -31.75 3.64
CA ILE A 6 -23.99 -31.51 4.52
C ILE A 6 -22.67 -31.54 3.72
N LEU A 7 -22.54 -32.47 2.77
CA LEU A 7 -21.36 -32.54 1.92
C LEU A 7 -21.25 -31.30 1.01
N PHE A 8 -22.37 -30.80 0.49
CA PHE A 8 -22.40 -29.58 -0.33
C PHE A 8 -22.06 -28.33 0.49
N LEU A 9 -22.52 -28.26 1.73
CA LEU A 9 -22.18 -27.16 2.67
C LEU A 9 -20.69 -27.16 3.05
N LEU A 10 -20.09 -28.34 3.22
CA LEU A 10 -18.66 -28.51 3.51
C LEU A 10 -17.79 -28.15 2.28
N LEU A 11 -18.23 -28.47 1.05
CA LEU A 11 -17.50 -28.08 -0.16
C LEU A 11 -17.57 -26.58 -0.45
N SER A 12 -18.67 -25.91 -0.10
CA SER A 12 -18.81 -24.46 -0.34
C SER A 12 -17.90 -23.62 0.57
N SER A 13 -17.48 -24.14 1.71
CA SER A 13 -16.54 -23.44 2.61
C SER A 13 -15.08 -23.47 2.11
N LEU A 14 -14.75 -24.28 1.11
CA LEU A 14 -13.41 -24.34 0.54
C LEU A 14 -13.15 -23.28 -0.55
N ILE A 15 -14.18 -22.56 -0.98
CA ILE A 15 -14.06 -21.48 -1.99
C ILE A 15 -14.09 -20.12 -1.27
N SER A 16 -13.26 -19.97 -0.26
CA SER A 16 -12.98 -18.65 0.29
C SER A 16 -11.84 -18.00 -0.50
N PHE A 17 -12.16 -17.34 -1.60
CA PHE A 17 -11.22 -16.43 -2.23
C PHE A 17 -11.05 -15.23 -1.30
N SER A 18 -9.98 -15.22 -0.55
CA SER A 18 -9.49 -13.97 0.02
C SER A 18 -9.26 -13.02 -1.16
N GLN A 19 -10.03 -11.95 -1.24
CA GLN A 19 -9.77 -10.87 -2.19
C GLN A 19 -8.52 -10.12 -1.72
N LEU A 20 -7.36 -10.72 -1.98
CA LEU A 20 -6.10 -10.02 -1.85
C LEU A 20 -6.02 -9.04 -3.02
N SER A 21 -6.25 -7.76 -2.73
CA SER A 21 -6.01 -6.72 -3.71
C SER A 21 -4.51 -6.69 -4.03
N ASN A 22 -4.18 -6.70 -5.32
CA ASN A 22 -2.82 -6.48 -5.78
C ASN A 22 -2.46 -4.99 -5.89
N LYS A 23 -3.37 -4.11 -5.45
CA LYS A 23 -3.20 -2.65 -5.45
C LYS A 23 -3.52 -2.10 -4.07
N HIS A 24 -2.56 -1.38 -3.49
CA HIS A 24 -2.71 -0.74 -2.20
C HIS A 24 -2.43 0.75 -2.34
N TRP A 25 -3.45 1.56 -2.11
CA TRP A 25 -3.31 3.01 -2.09
C TRP A 25 -3.04 3.50 -0.67
N ILE A 26 -1.93 4.17 -0.49
CA ILE A 26 -1.58 4.83 0.77
C ILE A 26 -1.86 6.31 0.58
N PRO A 27 -2.90 6.85 1.24
CA PRO A 27 -3.25 8.25 1.09
C PRO A 27 -2.19 9.16 1.72
N PRO A 28 -2.07 10.41 1.25
CA PRO A 28 -1.21 11.39 1.90
C PRO A 28 -1.76 11.75 3.28
N LEU A 29 -0.86 12.19 4.15
CA LEU A 29 -1.15 12.57 5.52
C LEU A 29 -1.11 14.09 5.66
N HIS A 30 -1.91 14.61 6.59
CA HIS A 30 -1.88 15.99 7.01
C HIS A 30 -1.40 16.09 8.46
N SER A 31 -0.55 17.06 8.76
CA SER A 31 -0.20 17.42 10.13
C SER A 31 -0.99 18.64 10.56
N ARG A 32 -1.72 18.51 11.66
CA ARG A 32 -2.52 19.61 12.24
C ARG A 32 -1.65 20.78 12.70
N ASP A 33 -0.53 20.45 13.31
CA ASP A 33 0.44 21.44 13.75
C ASP A 33 1.45 21.62 12.63
N SER A 34 1.69 22.80 12.18
CA SER A 34 2.67 23.15 11.14
C SER A 34 4.11 22.72 11.46
N GLY A 35 4.23 21.77 12.40
CA GLY A 35 5.46 21.10 12.78
C GLY A 35 6.14 20.45 11.59
N GLN A 36 7.45 20.45 11.61
CA GLN A 36 8.25 19.80 10.58
C GLN A 36 7.95 18.30 10.58
N ILE A 37 7.38 17.83 9.49
CA ILE A 37 7.33 16.40 9.22
C ILE A 37 8.74 16.01 8.76
N SER A 38 9.44 15.31 9.62
CA SER A 38 10.74 14.74 9.29
C SER A 38 10.58 13.56 8.32
N ASP A 39 11.61 12.83 8.10
CA ASP A 39 11.74 11.75 7.14
C ASP A 39 10.49 10.88 6.97
N GLN A 40 10.01 10.83 5.75
CA GLN A 40 8.85 10.03 5.34
C GLN A 40 9.35 8.82 4.55
N TYR A 41 8.96 7.65 4.98
CA TYR A 41 9.33 6.41 4.31
C TYR A 41 8.18 5.40 4.34
N ILE A 42 8.20 4.48 3.41
CA ILE A 42 7.31 3.30 3.37
C ILE A 42 8.14 2.08 3.70
N TYR A 43 7.65 1.29 4.65
CA TYR A 43 8.18 -0.02 4.98
C TYR A 43 7.25 -1.09 4.42
N MET A 44 7.81 -2.05 3.69
CA MET A 44 7.08 -3.18 3.11
C MET A 44 7.65 -4.48 3.64
N SER A 45 6.77 -5.35 4.10
CA SER A 45 7.09 -6.72 4.53
C SER A 45 6.01 -7.69 4.06
N THR A 46 6.38 -8.96 3.96
CA THR A 46 5.49 -10.03 3.55
C THR A 46 5.86 -11.33 4.26
N ASN A 47 4.94 -12.26 4.36
CA ASN A 47 5.21 -13.63 4.81
C ASN A 47 5.58 -14.58 3.64
N GLU A 48 5.53 -14.10 2.40
CA GLU A 48 5.90 -14.90 1.23
C GLU A 48 7.38 -15.17 1.20
N THR A 49 7.74 -16.45 1.12
CA THR A 49 9.15 -16.89 1.05
C THR A 49 9.73 -16.74 -0.35
N THR A 50 8.89 -16.90 -1.39
CA THR A 50 9.27 -16.68 -2.78
C THR A 50 9.33 -15.19 -3.07
N PRO A 51 10.49 -14.65 -3.52
CA PRO A 51 10.60 -13.24 -3.86
C PRO A 51 9.65 -12.84 -4.99
N PHE A 52 9.03 -11.66 -4.87
CA PHE A 52 8.22 -11.05 -5.91
C PHE A 52 8.47 -9.55 -5.98
N GLN A 53 8.03 -8.92 -7.06
CA GLN A 53 8.25 -7.49 -7.28
C GLN A 53 7.02 -6.68 -6.86
N VAL A 54 7.28 -5.53 -6.26
CA VAL A 54 6.29 -4.51 -5.94
C VAL A 54 6.70 -3.21 -6.58
N THR A 55 5.85 -2.65 -7.44
CA THR A 55 6.03 -1.30 -7.96
C THR A 55 5.45 -0.29 -6.98
N ALA A 56 6.17 0.80 -6.77
CA ALA A 56 5.70 1.95 -6.00
C ALA A 56 5.69 3.19 -6.89
N THR A 57 4.54 3.82 -7.02
CA THR A 57 4.35 5.04 -7.82
C THR A 57 3.65 6.12 -7.00
N ASP A 58 3.83 7.38 -7.39
CA ASP A 58 3.01 8.47 -6.86
C ASP A 58 1.60 8.46 -7.48
N GLY A 59 0.74 9.38 -7.07
CA GLY A 59 -0.61 9.50 -7.58
C GLY A 59 -0.72 9.86 -9.06
N ASN A 60 0.37 10.24 -9.72
CA ASN A 60 0.44 10.48 -11.15
C ASN A 60 1.03 9.28 -11.91
N GLY A 61 1.38 8.19 -11.22
CA GLY A 61 2.00 7.01 -11.80
C GLY A 61 3.51 7.12 -11.98
N THR A 62 4.17 8.16 -11.43
CA THR A 62 5.63 8.30 -11.48
C THR A 62 6.27 7.34 -10.47
N PRO A 63 7.19 6.46 -10.90
CA PRO A 63 7.84 5.53 -9.98
C PRO A 63 8.72 6.25 -8.95
N TYR A 64 8.69 5.75 -7.71
CA TYR A 64 9.67 6.15 -6.70
C TYR A 64 11.04 5.55 -6.99
N ALA A 65 12.09 6.22 -6.52
CA ALA A 65 13.47 5.77 -6.71
C ALA A 65 13.66 4.34 -6.14
N GLY A 66 14.22 3.46 -6.94
CA GLY A 66 14.42 2.05 -6.61
C GLY A 66 13.26 1.13 -6.98
N SER A 67 12.09 1.67 -7.37
CA SER A 67 10.97 0.86 -7.86
C SER A 67 11.27 0.26 -9.27
N PRO A 68 10.90 -1.02 -9.51
CA PRO A 68 10.25 -1.97 -8.65
C PRO A 68 11.17 -2.58 -7.58
N PHE A 69 10.61 -2.86 -6.41
CA PHE A 69 11.31 -3.49 -5.28
C PHE A 69 11.08 -4.99 -5.26
N THR A 70 12.13 -5.77 -5.01
CA THR A 70 11.98 -7.22 -4.79
C THR A 70 11.87 -7.47 -3.29
N ILE A 71 10.78 -8.07 -2.84
CA ILE A 71 10.50 -8.37 -1.44
C ILE A 71 10.24 -9.86 -1.21
N SER A 72 10.58 -10.33 -0.02
CA SER A 72 10.23 -11.66 0.50
C SER A 72 10.21 -11.60 2.02
N ALA A 73 9.81 -12.69 2.68
CA ALA A 73 9.87 -12.80 4.14
C ALA A 73 11.27 -12.53 4.73
N ALA A 74 12.32 -12.88 3.98
CA ALA A 74 13.71 -12.67 4.38
C ALA A 74 14.26 -11.28 4.01
N THR A 75 13.59 -10.56 3.11
CA THR A 75 14.08 -9.29 2.55
C THR A 75 12.97 -8.22 2.58
N PRO A 76 12.60 -7.71 3.77
CA PRO A 76 11.74 -6.54 3.85
C PRO A 76 12.49 -5.31 3.30
N ILE A 77 11.74 -4.37 2.75
CA ILE A 77 12.28 -3.16 2.11
C ILE A 77 11.69 -1.92 2.77
N SER A 78 12.51 -0.89 2.89
CA SER A 78 12.03 0.47 3.11
C SER A 78 12.55 1.39 2.01
N PHE A 79 11.74 2.35 1.60
CA PHE A 79 12.16 3.41 0.69
C PHE A 79 11.71 4.78 1.18
N THR A 80 12.52 5.77 0.92
CA THR A 80 12.28 7.15 1.34
C THR A 80 11.40 7.86 0.31
N ILE A 81 10.38 8.57 0.79
CA ILE A 81 9.54 9.44 -0.02
C ILE A 81 10.12 10.85 -0.06
N GLY A 82 10.67 11.29 1.06
CA GLY A 82 11.28 12.61 1.21
C GLY A 82 11.20 13.13 2.64
N THR A 83 11.58 14.39 2.80
CA THR A 83 11.60 15.08 4.08
C THR A 83 10.79 16.36 3.99
N GLY A 84 10.01 16.66 5.01
CA GLY A 84 9.26 17.91 5.12
C GLY A 84 7.96 17.94 4.31
N GLN A 85 7.47 19.14 4.09
CA GLN A 85 6.15 19.41 3.51
C GLN A 85 6.06 19.20 1.99
N PRO A 86 7.08 19.48 1.16
CA PRO A 86 6.95 19.40 -0.29
C PRO A 86 7.04 17.96 -0.81
N THR A 87 6.39 17.01 -0.15
CA THR A 87 6.40 15.60 -0.55
C THR A 87 5.04 15.15 -1.09
N LYS A 88 5.03 13.98 -1.73
CA LYS A 88 3.80 13.36 -2.22
C LYS A 88 2.93 12.78 -1.09
N MET A 89 3.51 12.58 0.08
CA MET A 89 2.80 12.08 1.26
C MET A 89 2.29 13.18 2.19
N PHE A 90 2.50 14.44 1.86
CA PHE A 90 2.04 15.55 2.68
C PHE A 90 0.92 16.34 1.99
N LEU A 91 -0.13 16.66 2.75
CA LEU A 91 -1.16 17.61 2.40
C LEU A 91 -1.03 18.86 3.25
N SER A 92 -1.06 20.03 2.61
CA SER A 92 -1.14 21.32 3.32
C SER A 92 -2.53 21.49 3.94
N LEU A 93 -2.65 22.40 4.90
CA LEU A 93 -3.95 22.69 5.52
C LEU A 93 -4.97 23.21 4.50
N SER A 94 -4.53 23.95 3.49
CA SER A 94 -5.37 24.44 2.40
C SER A 94 -5.92 23.34 1.50
N ASP A 95 -5.25 22.19 1.46
CA ASP A 95 -5.62 21.05 0.61
C ASP A 95 -6.55 20.05 1.31
N VAL A 96 -6.75 20.22 2.62
CA VAL A 96 -7.67 19.38 3.39
C VAL A 96 -9.10 19.61 2.88
N ASN A 97 -9.82 18.53 2.65
CA ASN A 97 -11.16 18.49 2.05
C ASN A 97 -11.22 18.88 0.55
N THR A 98 -10.09 18.90 -0.13
CA THR A 98 -10.04 19.08 -1.59
C THR A 98 -9.51 17.82 -2.27
N VAL A 99 -9.85 17.65 -3.55
CA VAL A 99 -9.26 16.57 -4.36
C VAL A 99 -7.91 17.05 -4.90
N VAL A 100 -6.83 16.49 -4.37
CA VAL A 100 -5.47 16.83 -4.79
C VAL A 100 -4.90 15.66 -5.58
N SER A 101 -4.62 15.89 -6.86
CA SER A 101 -3.99 14.89 -7.74
C SER A 101 -2.51 14.71 -7.42
N GLY A 102 -1.97 13.54 -7.76
CA GLY A 102 -0.55 13.24 -7.68
C GLY A 102 0.02 13.01 -6.29
N LYS A 103 -0.83 13.06 -5.25
CA LYS A 103 -0.44 12.77 -3.87
C LYS A 103 -0.68 11.30 -3.51
N GLY A 104 0.00 10.82 -2.47
CA GLY A 104 -0.08 9.45 -1.99
C GLY A 104 0.89 8.49 -2.70
N VAL A 105 0.83 7.22 -2.31
CA VAL A 105 1.64 6.13 -2.87
C VAL A 105 0.72 4.99 -3.30
N LEU A 106 0.89 4.52 -4.52
CA LEU A 106 0.27 3.30 -5.01
C LEU A 106 1.32 2.19 -5.02
N LEU A 107 1.05 1.10 -4.31
CA LEU A 107 1.81 -0.14 -4.34
C LEU A 107 1.05 -1.18 -5.19
N GLN A 108 1.75 -1.85 -6.10
CA GLN A 108 1.17 -2.81 -7.01
C GLN A 108 2.12 -3.96 -7.32
#